data_dd234f67daa150c090716a9c8f92e84f
#
_entry.id   dd234f67daa150c090716a9c8f92e84f
#
_cell.length_a   1.000
_cell.length_b   1.000
_cell.length_c   1.000
_cell.angle_alpha   90.00
_cell.angle_beta   90.00
_cell.angle_gamma   90.00
#
_symmetry.space_group_name_H-M   'P 1'
#
loop_
_entity.id
_entity.type
_entity.pdbx_description
1 polymer ?
#
loop_
_entity_poly.entity_id
_entity_poly.type
_entity_poly.pdbx_seq_one_letter_code
_entity_poly.pdbx_strand_id
1 'polypeptide(L)' 'MATLRARLTFPENTVKRPHIYEVGQAYDIVWSVRTANVTADFGWVHLEMTGEEENLQKAVEAFESRDITVAPIEGDVVAN' A
#
# COMPACT_ATOMS: atom_id res chain seq x y z
N MET A 1 0.07 -16.48 -7.18
CA MET A 1 -0.07 -15.03 -6.98
C MET A 1 -1.18 -14.73 -6.01
N ALA A 2 -1.03 -13.69 -5.26
CA ALA A 2 -2.01 -13.29 -4.25
C ALA A 2 -2.35 -11.82 -4.43
N THR A 3 -3.50 -11.43 -3.90
CA THR A 3 -3.94 -10.04 -3.94
C THR A 3 -4.24 -9.58 -2.52
N LEU A 4 -3.72 -8.42 -2.17
CA LEU A 4 -3.96 -7.79 -0.89
C LEU A 4 -4.55 -6.41 -1.11
N ARG A 5 -5.66 -6.12 -0.45
CA ARG A 5 -6.24 -4.79 -0.44
C ARG A 5 -6.01 -4.19 0.94
N ALA A 6 -5.54 -2.97 0.95
CA ALA A 6 -5.17 -2.34 2.20
C ALA A 6 -5.36 -0.84 2.11
N ARG A 7 -5.56 -0.24 3.26
CA ARG A 7 -5.57 1.21 3.39
C ARG A 7 -4.20 1.62 3.89
N LEU A 8 -3.53 2.45 3.09
CA LEU A 8 -2.25 3.04 3.48
C LEU A 8 -2.53 4.44 3.99
N THR A 9 -2.05 4.74 5.18
CA THR A 9 -2.20 6.07 5.74
C THR A 9 -0.82 6.71 5.81
N PHE A 10 -0.70 7.87 5.19
CA PHE A 10 0.55 8.60 5.07
C PHE A 10 0.54 9.75 6.05
N PRO A 11 1.39 9.73 7.07
CA PRO A 11 1.45 10.85 8.02
C PRO A 11 2.13 12.06 7.38
N GLU A 12 2.11 13.13 8.12
CA GLU A 12 2.74 14.37 7.70
C GLU A 12 4.18 14.12 7.27
N ASN A 13 4.59 14.76 6.20
CA ASN A 13 5.95 14.70 5.65
C ASN A 13 6.24 13.45 4.83
N THR A 14 5.29 12.54 4.68
CA THR A 14 5.52 11.36 3.86
C THR A 14 4.81 11.40 2.52
N VAL A 15 3.80 12.28 2.36
CA VAL A 15 2.98 12.27 1.14
C VAL A 15 3.73 12.74 -0.10
N LYS A 16 4.83 13.45 0.06
CA LYS A 16 5.52 14.06 -1.08
C LYS A 16 6.42 13.08 -1.82
N ARG A 17 6.74 11.97 -1.21
CA ARG A 17 7.64 10.98 -1.82
C ARG A 17 6.81 9.87 -2.46
N PRO A 18 7.20 9.36 -3.64
CA PRO A 18 6.42 8.32 -4.32
C PRO A 18 6.66 6.92 -3.72
N HIS A 19 6.21 6.75 -2.47
CA HIS A 19 6.44 5.51 -1.73
C HIS A 19 5.86 4.29 -2.41
N ILE A 20 4.64 4.40 -2.96
CA ILE A 20 3.98 3.26 -3.58
C ILE A 20 4.79 2.78 -4.77
N TYR A 21 5.23 3.71 -5.60
CA TYR A 21 6.03 3.36 -6.76
C TYR A 21 7.34 2.69 -6.34
N GLU A 22 8.01 3.27 -5.34
CA GLU A 22 9.31 2.77 -4.91
C GLU A 22 9.20 1.35 -4.33
N VAL A 23 8.21 1.13 -3.50
CA VAL A 23 8.01 -0.19 -2.90
C VAL A 23 7.57 -1.20 -3.96
N GLY A 24 6.69 -0.78 -4.87
CA GLY A 24 6.25 -1.66 -5.94
C GLY A 24 7.41 -2.12 -6.82
N GLN A 25 8.33 -1.21 -7.13
CA GLN A 25 9.51 -1.54 -7.92
C GLN A 25 10.44 -2.49 -7.17
N ALA A 26 10.66 -2.22 -5.88
CA ALA A 26 11.62 -2.97 -5.11
C ALA A 26 11.19 -4.42 -4.89
N TYR A 27 9.90 -4.67 -4.78
CA TYR A 27 9.39 -5.99 -4.42
C TYR A 27 8.54 -6.64 -5.50
N ASP A 28 8.57 -6.08 -6.69
CA ASP A 28 7.89 -6.67 -7.85
C ASP A 28 6.39 -6.86 -7.58
N ILE A 29 5.75 -5.78 -7.15
CA ILE A 29 4.32 -5.75 -6.85
C ILE A 29 3.61 -4.94 -7.93
N VAL A 30 2.51 -5.49 -8.44
CA VAL A 30 1.62 -4.74 -9.32
C VAL A 30 0.56 -4.11 -8.41
N TRP A 31 0.34 -2.82 -8.55
CA TRP A 31 -0.57 -2.11 -7.65
C TRP A 31 -1.56 -1.26 -8.44
N SER A 32 -2.69 -1.04 -7.81
CA SER A 32 -3.74 -0.20 -8.37
C SER A 32 -4.39 0.59 -7.25
N VAL A 33 -4.52 1.90 -7.47
CA VAL A 33 -5.20 2.78 -6.51
C VAL A 33 -6.69 2.68 -6.76
N ARG A 34 -7.43 2.30 -5.73
CA ARG A 34 -8.89 2.18 -5.83
C ARG A 34 -9.59 3.45 -5.41
N THR A 35 -9.12 4.06 -4.33
CA THR A 35 -9.67 5.29 -3.80
C THR A 35 -8.54 5.99 -3.06
N ALA A 36 -8.55 7.31 -3.07
CA ALA A 36 -7.54 8.06 -2.38
C ALA A 36 -8.06 9.41 -1.93
N ASN A 37 -7.49 9.93 -0.86
CA ASN A 37 -7.77 11.28 -0.40
C ASN A 37 -6.45 11.82 0.12
N VAL A 38 -5.81 12.66 -0.67
CA VAL A 38 -4.47 13.15 -0.37
C VAL A 38 -4.48 14.67 -0.34
N THR A 39 -3.93 15.23 0.73
CA THR A 39 -3.72 16.67 0.84
C THR A 39 -2.22 16.93 0.86
N ALA A 40 -1.85 18.19 1.04
CA ALA A 40 -0.43 18.54 1.08
C ALA A 40 0.30 17.90 2.26
N ASP A 41 -0.41 17.68 3.37
CA ASP A 41 0.21 17.24 4.61
C ASP A 41 -0.16 15.85 5.05
N PHE A 42 -1.20 15.27 4.47
CA PHE A 42 -1.76 14.03 4.98
C PHE A 42 -2.47 13.32 3.85
N GLY A 43 -2.57 12.01 3.95
CA GLY A 43 -3.31 11.28 2.94
C GLY A 43 -3.53 9.83 3.31
N TRP A 44 -4.54 9.24 2.67
CA TRP A 44 -4.73 7.80 2.74
C TRP A 44 -5.10 7.30 1.35
N VAL A 45 -4.80 6.04 1.10
CA VAL A 45 -5.01 5.42 -0.19
C VAL A 45 -5.52 4.01 0.04
N HIS A 46 -6.58 3.63 -0.65
CA HIS A 46 -7.00 2.24 -0.71
C HIS A 46 -6.30 1.62 -1.92
N LEU A 47 -5.40 0.71 -1.63
CA LEU A 47 -4.51 0.14 -2.63
C LEU A 47 -4.76 -1.35 -2.77
N GLU A 48 -4.80 -1.81 -4.01
CA GLU A 48 -4.85 -3.23 -4.29
C GLU A 48 -3.49 -3.63 -4.84
N MET A 49 -2.88 -4.64 -4.21
CA MET A 49 -1.54 -5.08 -4.59
C MET A 49 -1.59 -6.56 -4.94
N THR A 50 -0.93 -6.93 -6.03
CA THR A 50 -0.89 -8.31 -6.50
C THR A 50 0.54 -8.73 -6.70
N GLY A 51 0.88 -9.92 -6.21
CA GLY A 51 2.21 -10.47 -6.35
C GLY A 51 2.34 -11.76 -5.58
N GLU A 52 3.55 -12.25 -5.43
CA GLU A 52 3.81 -13.42 -4.60
C GLU A 52 3.58 -13.04 -3.15
N GLU A 53 3.07 -13.99 -2.36
CA GLU A 53 2.78 -13.69 -0.95
C GLU A 53 3.98 -13.14 -0.20
N GLU A 54 5.14 -13.71 -0.46
CA GLU A 54 6.36 -13.27 0.19
C GLU A 54 6.66 -11.81 -0.16
N ASN A 55 6.46 -11.45 -1.41
CA ASN A 55 6.73 -10.09 -1.85
C ASN A 55 5.71 -9.10 -1.28
N LEU A 56 4.46 -9.54 -1.18
CA LEU A 56 3.43 -8.70 -0.56
C LEU A 56 3.75 -8.42 0.90
N GLN A 57 4.21 -9.45 1.62
CA GLN A 57 4.57 -9.26 3.02
C GLN A 57 5.74 -8.30 3.15
N LYS A 58 6.74 -8.43 2.29
CA LYS A 58 7.89 -7.53 2.30
C LYS A 58 7.48 -6.10 1.97
N ALA A 59 6.54 -5.94 1.05
CA ALA A 59 6.05 -4.62 0.70
C ALA A 59 5.35 -3.96 1.88
N VAL A 60 4.53 -4.72 2.61
CA VAL A 60 3.85 -4.19 3.79
C VAL A 60 4.88 -3.75 4.82
N GLU A 61 5.89 -4.57 5.07
CA GLU A 61 6.93 -4.23 6.02
C GLU A 61 7.70 -2.98 5.58
N ALA A 62 7.94 -2.86 4.27
CA ALA A 62 8.64 -1.69 3.75
C ALA A 62 7.83 -0.42 3.96
N PHE A 63 6.51 -0.48 3.72
CA PHE A 63 5.66 0.67 3.99
C PHE A 63 5.70 1.03 5.47
N GLU A 64 5.59 0.04 6.33
CA GLU A 64 5.59 0.30 7.78
C GLU A 64 6.92 0.88 8.24
N SER A 65 8.02 0.47 7.64
CA SER A 65 9.32 1.02 7.98
C SER A 65 9.46 2.49 7.57
N ARG A 66 8.56 2.96 6.72
CA ARG A 66 8.53 4.35 6.28
C ARG A 66 7.46 5.15 7.01
N ASP A 67 6.98 4.63 8.15
CA ASP A 67 5.96 5.26 8.96
C ASP A 67 4.60 5.33 8.28
N ILE A 68 4.38 4.49 7.29
CA ILE A 68 3.09 4.41 6.63
C ILE A 68 2.31 3.28 7.28
N THR A 69 1.11 3.60 7.75
CA THR A 69 0.26 2.60 8.37
C THR A 69 -0.44 1.78 7.30
N VAL A 70 -0.37 0.45 7.44
CA VAL A 70 -1.02 -0.45 6.50
C VAL A 70 -2.11 -1.20 7.25
N ALA A 71 -3.35 -1.01 6.83
CA ALA A 71 -4.49 -1.67 7.44
C ALA A 71 -5.25 -2.47 6.38
N PRO A 72 -5.29 -3.80 6.49
CA PRO A 72 -6.04 -4.61 5.53
C PRO A 72 -7.51 -4.21 5.51
N ILE A 73 -8.10 -4.25 4.35
CA ILE A 73 -9.52 -3.94 4.19
C ILE A 73 -10.29 -5.24 4.19
N GLU A 74 -11.05 -5.44 5.25
CA GLU A 74 -11.82 -6.66 5.41
C GLU A 74 -12.95 -6.73 4.41
N GLY A 75 -13.30 -7.94 4.07
CA GLY A 75 -14.37 -8.18 3.13
C GLY A 75 -13.88 -8.28 1.71
N ASP A 76 -12.82 -7.60 1.39
CA ASP A 76 -12.26 -7.64 0.04
C ASP A 76 -11.49 -8.92 -0.21
N VAL A 77 -10.92 -9.44 0.83
CA VAL A 77 -10.11 -10.65 0.74
C VAL A 77 -10.96 -11.82 0.31
N VAL A 78 -12.18 -11.81 0.76
CA VAL A 78 -13.10 -12.91 0.49
C VAL A 78 -13.46 -12.99 -0.98
N ALA A 79 -13.44 -11.87 -1.56
CA ALA A 79 -13.84 -11.83 -2.95
C ALA A 79 -12.99 -12.69 -3.83
N ASN A 80 -12.13 -13.20 -3.40
CA ASN A 80 -11.47 -13.95 -4.19
C ASN A 80 -11.26 -14.66 -4.73
#